data_f998d3c0fd4a81ab3405f5d84a182c60
#
_entry.id   f998d3c0fd4a81ab3405f5d84a182c60
#
_cell.length_a   1.000
_cell.length_b   1.000
_cell.length_c   1.000
_cell.angle_alpha   90.00
_cell.angle_beta   90.00
_cell.angle_gamma   90.00
#
_symmetry.space_group_name_H-M   'P 1'
#
loop_
_entity.id
_entity.type
_entity.pdbx_description
1 polymer ?
#
loop_
_entity_poly.entity_id
_entity_poly.type
_entity_poly.pdbx_seq_one_letter_code
_entity_poly.pdbx_strand_id
1 'polypeptide(L)'
;MSDRISREELVRIYNIEVTFFDSLEEAGLLKIETENETKYLQYDELSTFEKFTNWHYDLEVNLAGLEVISHLLNKIERLREESFIGR
;
A
#
# COMPACT_ATOMS: atom_id res chain seq x y z
N MET A 1 -19.57 11.33 -4.61
CA MET A 1 -18.17 11.74 -4.71
C MET A 1 -17.28 10.57 -4.33
N SER A 2 -16.23 10.38 -5.07
CA SER A 2 -15.40 9.20 -4.90
C SER A 2 -14.28 9.47 -3.89
N ASP A 3 -14.13 8.56 -2.92
CA ASP A 3 -13.04 8.62 -1.95
C ASP A 3 -11.91 7.69 -2.37
N ARG A 4 -11.71 7.56 -3.67
CA ARG A 4 -10.74 6.62 -4.21
C ARG A 4 -10.13 7.18 -5.49
N ILE A 5 -8.99 6.61 -5.88
CA ILE A 5 -8.27 7.03 -7.07
C ILE A 5 -7.95 5.78 -7.89
N SER A 6 -8.02 5.89 -9.21
CA SER A 6 -7.80 4.75 -10.09
C SER A 6 -6.31 4.39 -10.17
N ARG A 7 -6.06 3.09 -10.47
CA ARG A 7 -4.69 2.62 -10.68
C ARG A 7 -4.01 3.43 -11.79
N GLU A 8 -4.72 3.71 -12.87
CA GLU A 8 -4.15 4.43 -14.01
C GLU A 8 -3.72 5.83 -13.63
N GLU A 9 -4.49 6.50 -12.78
CA GLU A 9 -4.10 7.81 -12.30
C GLU A 9 -2.89 7.75 -11.38
N LEU A 10 -2.85 6.75 -10.49
CA LEU A 10 -1.72 6.58 -9.60
C LEU A 10 -0.43 6.31 -10.37
N VAL A 11 -0.52 5.44 -11.38
CA VAL A 11 0.64 5.11 -12.21
C VAL A 11 1.17 6.38 -12.88
N ARG A 12 0.28 7.22 -13.37
CA ARG A 12 0.68 8.46 -14.05
C ARG A 12 1.25 9.48 -13.08
N ILE A 13 0.56 9.70 -11.96
CA ILE A 13 0.95 10.73 -10.98
C ILE A 13 2.29 10.40 -10.34
N TYR A 14 2.47 9.14 -9.94
CA TYR A 14 3.67 8.74 -9.23
C TYR A 14 4.76 8.20 -10.15
N ASN A 15 4.48 8.13 -11.44
CA ASN A 15 5.45 7.66 -12.45
C ASN A 15 5.99 6.28 -12.08
N ILE A 16 5.08 5.36 -11.77
CA ILE A 16 5.43 3.98 -11.40
C ILE A 16 4.98 3.04 -12.50
N GLU A 17 5.42 1.80 -12.40
CA GLU A 17 4.99 0.76 -13.32
C GLU A 17 3.70 0.12 -12.84
N VAL A 18 2.81 -0.19 -13.77
CA VAL A 18 1.56 -0.86 -13.46
C VAL A 18 1.81 -2.21 -12.80
N THR A 19 2.88 -2.89 -13.20
CA THR A 19 3.25 -4.17 -12.62
C THR A 19 3.59 -4.06 -11.14
N PHE A 20 4.19 -2.94 -10.73
CA PHE A 20 4.47 -2.71 -9.31
C PHE A 20 3.18 -2.59 -8.50
N PHE A 21 2.23 -1.81 -9.01
CA PHE A 21 0.92 -1.68 -8.36
C PHE A 21 0.25 -3.05 -8.22
N ASP A 22 0.23 -3.81 -9.32
CA ASP A 22 -0.40 -5.12 -9.31
C ASP A 22 0.29 -6.08 -8.34
N SER A 23 1.60 -5.97 -8.21
CA SER A 23 2.36 -6.79 -7.26
C SER A 23 1.98 -6.47 -5.82
N LEU A 24 1.76 -5.20 -5.50
CA LEU A 24 1.31 -4.81 -4.16
C LEU A 24 -0.05 -5.41 -3.84
N GLU A 25 -0.94 -5.40 -4.83
CA GLU A 25 -2.27 -6.00 -4.66
C GLU A 25 -2.17 -7.50 -4.43
N GLU A 26 -1.40 -8.19 -5.28
CA GLU A 26 -1.25 -9.64 -5.20
C GLU A 26 -0.64 -10.08 -3.88
N ALA A 27 0.28 -9.28 -3.35
CA ALA A 27 0.92 -9.58 -2.07
C ALA A 27 0.04 -9.24 -0.88
N GLY A 28 -1.13 -8.63 -1.11
CA GLY A 28 -2.04 -8.26 -0.04
C GLY A 28 -1.59 -7.06 0.76
N LEU A 29 -0.72 -6.24 0.19
CA LEU A 29 -0.17 -5.07 0.89
C LEU A 29 -1.09 -3.85 0.81
N LEU A 30 -2.00 -3.83 -0.14
CA LEU A 30 -2.97 -2.75 -0.31
C LEU A 30 -4.35 -3.35 -0.54
N LYS A 31 -5.36 -2.66 -0.07
CA LYS A 31 -6.75 -3.03 -0.36
C LYS A 31 -7.17 -2.32 -1.64
N ILE A 32 -7.44 -3.11 -2.67
CA ILE A 32 -7.78 -2.60 -3.99
C ILE A 32 -9.23 -2.99 -4.29
N GLU A 33 -10.00 -2.03 -4.74
CA GLU A 33 -11.37 -2.27 -5.21
C GLU A 33 -11.38 -2.39 -6.72
N THR A 34 -12.21 -3.28 -7.23
CA THR A 34 -12.39 -3.40 -8.68
C THR A 34 -13.85 -3.14 -9.00
N GLU A 35 -14.08 -2.23 -9.93
CA GLU A 35 -15.43 -1.91 -10.40
C GLU A 35 -15.36 -1.65 -11.89
N ASN A 36 -16.20 -2.37 -12.66
CA ASN A 36 -16.23 -2.24 -14.12
C ASN A 36 -14.85 -2.39 -14.72
N GLU A 37 -14.09 -3.38 -14.22
CA GLU A 37 -12.75 -3.73 -14.71
C GLU A 37 -11.70 -2.65 -14.44
N THR A 38 -12.03 -1.65 -13.62
CA THR A 38 -11.09 -0.62 -13.21
C THR A 38 -10.73 -0.84 -11.74
N LYS A 39 -9.44 -0.73 -11.45
CA LYS A 39 -8.92 -0.91 -10.09
C LYS A 39 -8.77 0.44 -9.41
N TYR A 40 -9.14 0.50 -8.15
CA TYR A 40 -9.13 1.73 -7.36
C TYR A 40 -8.46 1.54 -6.02
N LEU A 41 -7.74 2.56 -5.58
CA LEU A 41 -7.17 2.61 -4.24
C LEU A 41 -7.97 3.63 -3.42
N GLN A 42 -8.40 3.23 -2.23
CA GLN A 42 -9.08 4.15 -1.32
C GLN A 42 -8.11 5.23 -0.86
N TYR A 43 -8.60 6.44 -0.67
CA TYR A 43 -7.73 7.54 -0.22
C TYR A 43 -7.09 7.27 1.13
N ASP A 44 -7.76 6.52 2.00
CA ASP A 44 -7.17 6.23 3.31
C ASP A 44 -6.01 5.25 3.22
N GLU A 45 -5.81 4.61 2.06
CA GLU A 45 -4.66 3.74 1.80
C GLU A 45 -3.52 4.48 1.08
N LEU A 46 -3.74 5.74 0.73
CA LEU A 46 -2.77 6.47 -0.09
C LEU A 46 -1.45 6.67 0.62
N SER A 47 -1.49 6.97 1.91
CA SER A 47 -0.27 7.15 2.70
C SER A 47 0.57 5.88 2.70
N THR A 48 -0.07 4.73 2.87
CA THR A 48 0.62 3.43 2.83
C THR A 48 1.21 3.16 1.45
N PHE A 49 0.42 3.46 0.41
CA PHE A 49 0.88 3.32 -0.98
C PHE A 49 2.12 4.16 -1.23
N GLU A 50 2.12 5.41 -0.76
CA GLU A 50 3.26 6.29 -0.95
C GLU A 50 4.52 5.77 -0.27
N LYS A 51 4.37 5.21 0.94
CA LYS A 51 5.51 4.63 1.64
C LYS A 51 6.10 3.47 0.86
N PHE A 52 5.27 2.54 0.40
CA PHE A 52 5.75 1.41 -0.38
C PHE A 52 6.44 1.86 -1.65
N THR A 53 5.86 2.87 -2.32
CA THR A 53 6.41 3.38 -3.57
C THR A 53 7.78 4.01 -3.33
N ASN A 54 7.90 4.83 -2.30
CA ASN A 54 9.18 5.47 -1.98
C ASN A 54 10.23 4.45 -1.59
N TRP A 55 9.88 3.47 -0.77
CA TRP A 55 10.84 2.44 -0.37
C TRP A 55 11.31 1.63 -1.56
N HIS A 56 10.40 1.30 -2.47
CA HIS A 56 10.77 0.51 -3.63
C HIS A 56 11.65 1.30 -4.61
N TYR A 57 11.22 2.50 -4.98
CA TYR A 57 11.90 3.25 -6.04
C TYR A 57 13.09 4.04 -5.52
N ASP A 58 13.03 4.57 -4.31
CA ASP A 58 14.11 5.39 -3.77
C ASP A 58 15.13 4.59 -2.99
N LEU A 59 14.71 3.52 -2.31
CA LEU A 59 15.60 2.74 -1.46
C LEU A 59 15.82 1.33 -1.99
N GLU A 60 15.27 1.02 -3.16
CA GLU A 60 15.45 -0.25 -3.84
C GLU A 60 15.02 -1.46 -3.00
N VAL A 61 14.00 -1.28 -2.16
CA VAL A 61 13.43 -2.38 -1.40
C VAL A 61 12.58 -3.22 -2.35
N ASN A 62 12.86 -4.51 -2.47
CA ASN A 62 12.09 -5.37 -3.35
C ASN A 62 10.76 -5.77 -2.68
N LEU A 63 9.90 -6.45 -3.43
CA LEU A 63 8.58 -6.82 -2.94
C LEU A 63 8.64 -7.64 -1.67
N ALA A 64 9.56 -8.60 -1.60
CA ALA A 64 9.72 -9.43 -0.41
C ALA A 64 10.07 -8.58 0.80
N GLY A 65 10.93 -7.58 0.61
CA GLY A 65 11.27 -6.63 1.68
C GLY A 65 10.09 -5.81 2.12
N LEU A 66 9.27 -5.36 1.17
CA LEU A 66 8.06 -4.60 1.50
C LEU A 66 7.08 -5.46 2.30
N GLU A 67 6.96 -6.73 1.98
CA GLU A 67 6.10 -7.64 2.73
C GLU A 67 6.58 -7.78 4.18
N VAL A 68 7.89 -7.92 4.38
CA VAL A 68 8.47 -8.00 5.72
C VAL A 68 8.21 -6.72 6.50
N ILE A 69 8.46 -5.57 5.87
CA ILE A 69 8.24 -4.27 6.53
C ILE A 69 6.78 -4.12 6.92
N SER A 70 5.87 -4.46 6.01
CA SER A 70 4.43 -4.35 6.27
C SER A 70 4.03 -5.22 7.46
N HIS A 71 4.54 -6.45 7.51
CA HIS A 71 4.24 -7.36 8.60
C HIS A 71 4.74 -6.81 9.93
N LEU A 72 5.96 -6.28 9.95
CA LEU A 72 6.55 -5.72 11.17
C LEU A 72 5.80 -4.49 11.64
N LEU A 73 5.39 -3.61 10.71
CA LEU A 73 4.63 -2.41 11.07
C LEU A 73 3.28 -2.78 11.68
N ASN A 74 2.61 -3.78 11.11
CA ASN A 74 1.34 -4.26 11.65
C ASN A 74 1.53 -4.83 13.06
N LYS A 75 2.62 -5.55 13.28
CA LYS A 75 2.93 -6.13 14.57
C LYS A 75 3.23 -5.04 15.61
N ILE A 76 4.00 -4.04 15.23
CA ILE A 76 4.31 -2.92 16.10
C ILE A 76 3.04 -2.19 16.49
N GLU A 77 2.16 -1.93 15.52
CA GLU A 77 0.89 -1.25 15.77
C GLU A 77 0.05 -2.03 16.78
N ARG A 78 -0.05 -3.33 16.61
CA ARG A 78 -0.80 -4.18 17.51
C ARG A 78 -0.20 -4.17 18.90
N LEU A 79 1.13 -4.25 19.01
CA LEU A 79 1.80 -4.22 20.32
C LEU A 79 1.59 -2.89 21.03
N ARG A 80 1.59 -1.80 20.28
CA ARG A 80 1.33 -0.47 20.87
C ARG A 80 -0.09 -0.40 21.43
N GLU A 81 -1.06 -0.94 20.70
CA GLU A 81 -2.44 -0.96 21.15
C GLU A 81 -2.59 -1.80 22.41
N GLU A 82 -1.97 -2.98 22.43
CA GLU A 82 -2.02 -3.86 23.60
C GLU A 82 -1.38 -3.21 24.81
N SER A 83 -0.23 -2.57 24.61
CA SER A 83 0.47 -1.89 25.69
C SER A 83 -0.37 -0.74 26.26
N PHE A 84 -1.05 -0.01 25.39
CA PHE A 84 -1.88 1.10 25.79
C PHE A 84 -3.11 0.61 26.57
N ILE A 85 -3.75 -0.44 26.08
CA ILE A 85 -4.96 -0.98 26.69
C ILE A 85 -4.65 -1.71 27.98
N GLY A 86 -3.50 -2.34 28.07
CA GLY A 86 -3.13 -3.14 29.22
C GLY A 86 -2.77 -2.35 30.47
N ARG A 87 -3.00 -1.06 30.47
CA ARG A 87 -2.64 -0.20 31.58
C ARG A 87 -3.82 0.05 32.56
#